data_2ae241105988c5369ba3007bd895a1f3
#
_entry.id   2ae241105988c5369ba3007bd895a1f3
#
_cell.length_a   1.000
_cell.length_b   1.000
_cell.length_c   1.000
_cell.angle_alpha   90.00
_cell.angle_beta   90.00
_cell.angle_gamma   90.00
#
_symmetry.space_group_name_H-M   'P 1'
#
loop_
_entity.id
_entity.type
_entity.pdbx_description
1 polymer ?
#
loop_
_entity_poly.entity_id
_entity_poly.type
_entity_poly.pdbx_seq_one_letter_code
_entity_poly.pdbx_strand_id
1 'polypeptide(L)'
;NIPALIQCKEIQEDWDGKMAVVDGYNACVYVDPTPDLLESLKKRQQEDQKKLALLAELKGKPNTTLDGKTVQVFANIGGMSDVGAVQQNDAGGVGLFRTEFVYLNCTDYPTEEYQFEAYKQVLESLAPKKVVVRTCDIGADKTVDYMKLDHEDNPALGYRAIRICLTRKDFFKTQLRALFRASAYGNMSIMFP
;
A
#
# COMPACT_ATOMS: atom_id res chain seq x y z
N ASN A 1 -3.85 -13.18 -0.76
CA ASN A 1 -3.21 -12.82 -2.04
C ASN A 1 -3.44 -13.97 -3.02
N ILE A 2 -3.86 -13.64 -4.23
CA ILE A 2 -4.03 -14.58 -5.33
C ILE A 2 -2.85 -14.37 -6.27
N PRO A 3 -2.09 -15.42 -6.66
CA PRO A 3 -1.05 -15.30 -7.68
C PRO A 3 -1.65 -14.77 -8.98
N ALA A 4 -1.03 -13.76 -9.58
CA ALA A 4 -1.46 -13.18 -10.84
C ALA A 4 -0.25 -12.92 -11.73
N LEU A 5 -0.42 -13.17 -13.02
CA LEU A 5 0.53 -12.80 -14.06
C LEU A 5 -0.11 -11.77 -14.97
N ILE A 6 0.66 -10.75 -15.33
CA ILE A 6 0.25 -9.69 -16.24
C ILE A 6 1.07 -9.76 -17.53
N GLN A 7 0.58 -9.10 -18.57
CA GLN A 7 1.23 -9.07 -19.89
C GLN A 7 1.42 -10.45 -20.54
N CYS A 8 0.53 -11.40 -20.24
CA CYS A 8 0.51 -12.69 -20.93
C CYS A 8 0.08 -12.48 -22.40
N LYS A 9 0.99 -12.74 -23.34
CA LYS A 9 0.75 -12.47 -24.78
C LYS A 9 0.07 -13.63 -25.52
N GLU A 10 0.04 -14.83 -24.93
CA GLU A 10 -0.34 -16.07 -25.61
C GLU A 10 -1.48 -16.80 -24.88
N ILE A 11 -2.50 -16.04 -24.46
CA ILE A 11 -3.69 -16.67 -23.89
C ILE A 11 -4.54 -17.23 -25.05
N GLN A 12 -4.87 -18.53 -24.99
CA GLN A 12 -5.65 -19.22 -26.00
C GLN A 12 -7.07 -19.52 -25.48
N GLU A 13 -8.07 -19.40 -26.35
CA GLU A 13 -9.48 -19.67 -26.02
C GLU A 13 -9.73 -21.12 -25.61
N ASP A 14 -8.94 -22.06 -26.14
CA ASP A 14 -9.03 -23.49 -25.83
C ASP A 14 -8.55 -23.88 -24.43
N TRP A 15 -8.09 -22.90 -23.62
CA TRP A 15 -7.74 -23.11 -22.23
C TRP A 15 -8.94 -23.07 -21.27
N ASP A 16 -10.09 -22.66 -21.76
CA ASP A 16 -11.30 -22.65 -20.95
C ASP A 16 -11.65 -24.06 -20.44
N GLY A 17 -11.93 -24.16 -19.15
CA GLY A 17 -12.22 -25.43 -18.47
C GLY A 17 -11.03 -26.35 -18.21
N LYS A 18 -9.82 -25.99 -18.64
CA LYS A 18 -8.60 -26.78 -18.37
C LYS A 18 -8.02 -26.45 -16.97
N MET A 19 -7.30 -27.44 -16.43
CA MET A 19 -6.52 -27.23 -15.20
C MET A 19 -5.36 -26.27 -15.50
N ALA A 20 -5.23 -25.22 -14.69
CA ALA A 20 -4.12 -24.29 -14.81
C ALA A 20 -3.42 -24.05 -13.46
N VAL A 21 -2.10 -23.89 -13.50
CA VAL A 21 -1.28 -23.49 -12.35
C VAL A 21 -0.55 -22.19 -12.68
N VAL A 22 -0.75 -21.17 -11.86
CA VAL A 22 -0.04 -19.90 -11.95
C VAL A 22 1.16 -19.93 -11.02
N ASP A 23 2.37 -19.95 -11.57
CA ASP A 23 3.63 -19.88 -10.83
C ASP A 23 4.19 -18.45 -10.90
N GLY A 24 3.89 -17.66 -9.87
CA GLY A 24 4.38 -16.29 -9.74
C GLY A 24 5.90 -16.18 -9.50
N TYR A 25 6.58 -17.24 -9.08
CA TYR A 25 8.03 -17.24 -8.90
C TYR A 25 8.77 -17.29 -10.24
N ASN A 26 8.28 -18.13 -11.16
CA ASN A 26 8.91 -18.32 -12.47
C ASN A 26 8.22 -17.50 -13.57
N ALA A 27 7.19 -16.69 -13.21
CA ALA A 27 6.37 -15.94 -14.15
C ALA A 27 5.78 -16.83 -15.28
N CYS A 28 5.27 -18.01 -14.92
CA CYS A 28 4.76 -19.00 -15.83
C CYS A 28 3.31 -19.39 -15.49
N VAL A 29 2.55 -19.73 -16.53
CA VAL A 29 1.28 -20.45 -16.42
C VAL A 29 1.46 -21.83 -17.06
N TYR A 30 1.09 -22.87 -16.35
CA TYR A 30 1.07 -24.23 -16.85
C TYR A 30 -0.40 -24.62 -17.06
N VAL A 31 -0.75 -24.95 -18.30
CA VAL A 31 -2.10 -25.43 -18.66
C VAL A 31 -2.01 -26.95 -18.91
N ASP A 32 -2.92 -27.71 -18.30
CA ASP A 32 -2.90 -29.17 -18.27
C ASP A 32 -1.51 -29.74 -17.91
N PRO A 33 -0.91 -29.35 -16.77
CA PRO A 33 0.42 -29.81 -16.40
C PRO A 33 0.44 -31.34 -16.25
N THR A 34 1.58 -31.96 -16.63
CA THR A 34 1.78 -33.39 -16.37
C THR A 34 1.62 -33.72 -14.89
N PRO A 35 1.22 -34.97 -14.54
CA PRO A 35 1.06 -35.37 -13.14
C PRO A 35 2.31 -35.09 -12.28
N ASP A 36 3.49 -35.41 -12.80
CA ASP A 36 4.77 -35.20 -12.08
C ASP A 36 5.05 -33.70 -11.83
N LEU A 37 4.79 -32.85 -12.82
CA LEU A 37 4.93 -31.41 -12.67
C LEU A 37 3.91 -30.86 -11.67
N LEU A 38 2.66 -31.31 -11.75
CA LEU A 38 1.61 -30.89 -10.82
C LEU A 38 1.95 -31.28 -9.39
N GLU A 39 2.50 -32.49 -9.17
CA GLU A 39 2.93 -32.95 -7.85
C GLU A 39 4.07 -32.08 -7.30
N SER A 40 5.06 -31.77 -8.13
CA SER A 40 6.18 -30.91 -7.75
C SER A 40 5.73 -29.50 -7.36
N LEU A 41 4.80 -28.92 -8.13
CA LEU A 41 4.23 -27.59 -7.84
C LEU A 41 3.38 -27.58 -6.56
N LYS A 42 2.58 -28.65 -6.33
CA LYS A 42 1.83 -28.83 -5.09
C LYS A 42 2.74 -28.95 -3.86
N LYS A 43 3.84 -29.70 -3.98
CA LYS A 43 4.83 -29.80 -2.89
C LYS A 43 5.41 -28.44 -2.54
N ARG A 44 5.80 -27.66 -3.54
CA ARG A 44 6.30 -26.28 -3.33
C ARG A 44 5.25 -25.39 -2.67
N GLN A 45 3.99 -25.44 -3.11
CA GLN A 45 2.90 -24.72 -2.50
C GLN A 45 2.73 -25.08 -1.00
N GLN A 46 2.82 -26.37 -0.65
CA GLN A 46 2.76 -26.83 0.73
C GLN A 46 3.95 -26.32 1.57
N GLU A 47 5.16 -26.29 1.00
CA GLU A 47 6.33 -25.71 1.66
C GLU A 47 6.15 -24.23 1.93
N ASP A 48 5.62 -23.47 0.98
CA ASP A 48 5.31 -22.04 1.14
C ASP A 48 4.23 -21.82 2.20
N GLN A 49 3.18 -22.65 2.22
CA GLN A 49 2.14 -22.60 3.27
C GLN A 49 2.73 -22.87 4.67
N LYS A 50 3.65 -23.82 4.79
CA LYS A 50 4.36 -24.08 6.06
C LYS A 50 5.19 -22.88 6.51
N LYS A 51 5.91 -22.23 5.58
CA LYS A 51 6.67 -20.99 5.87
C LYS A 51 5.74 -19.87 6.33
N LEU A 52 4.61 -19.67 5.66
CA LEU A 52 3.60 -18.66 6.04
C LEU A 52 3.01 -18.96 7.44
N ALA A 53 2.76 -20.24 7.76
CA ALA A 53 2.29 -20.62 9.08
C ALA A 53 3.31 -20.31 10.18
N LEU A 54 4.60 -20.61 9.95
CA LEU A 54 5.69 -20.24 10.85
C LEU A 54 5.81 -18.73 11.06
N LEU A 55 5.67 -17.93 9.99
CA LEU A 55 5.65 -16.49 10.10
C LEU A 55 4.45 -15.98 10.91
N ALA A 56 3.30 -16.63 10.79
CA ALA A 56 2.12 -16.28 11.57
C ALA A 56 2.30 -16.51 13.09
N GLU A 57 3.16 -17.45 13.49
CA GLU A 57 3.53 -17.67 14.89
C GLU A 57 4.33 -16.53 15.53
N LEU A 58 4.88 -15.63 14.71
CA LEU A 58 5.60 -14.45 15.19
C LEU A 58 4.66 -13.32 15.62
N LYS A 59 3.38 -13.39 15.30
CA LYS A 59 2.40 -12.40 15.72
C LYS A 59 2.34 -12.29 17.24
N GLY A 60 2.29 -11.06 17.75
CA GLY A 60 2.27 -10.78 19.18
C GLY A 60 3.60 -11.01 19.90
N LYS A 61 4.64 -11.47 19.20
CA LYS A 61 5.98 -11.59 19.79
C LYS A 61 6.74 -10.27 19.69
N PRO A 62 7.60 -9.95 20.68
CA PRO A 62 8.42 -8.76 20.61
C PRO A 62 9.37 -8.80 19.41
N ASN A 63 9.46 -7.69 18.68
CA ASN A 63 10.43 -7.51 17.59
C ASN A 63 11.79 -7.15 18.18
N THR A 64 12.51 -8.15 18.70
CA THR A 64 13.79 -7.96 19.37
C THR A 64 14.90 -8.66 18.59
N THR A 65 15.99 -7.95 18.33
CA THR A 65 17.18 -8.48 17.68
C THR A 65 17.94 -9.43 18.60
N LEU A 66 18.89 -10.20 18.06
CA LEU A 66 19.70 -11.14 18.85
C LEU A 66 20.56 -10.44 19.93
N ASP A 67 20.93 -9.19 19.74
CA ASP A 67 21.64 -8.35 20.72
C ASP A 67 20.70 -7.62 21.71
N GLY A 68 19.41 -7.99 21.71
CA GLY A 68 18.43 -7.50 22.69
C GLY A 68 17.77 -6.15 22.36
N LYS A 69 18.01 -5.58 21.17
CA LYS A 69 17.37 -4.30 20.79
C LYS A 69 15.95 -4.51 20.30
N THR A 70 14.99 -3.79 20.85
CA THR A 70 13.63 -3.77 20.36
C THR A 70 13.51 -2.85 19.15
N VAL A 71 12.96 -3.38 18.06
CA VAL A 71 12.70 -2.65 16.81
C VAL A 71 11.19 -2.51 16.63
N GLN A 72 10.73 -1.31 16.30
CA GLN A 72 9.34 -1.08 15.95
C GLN A 72 9.11 -1.35 14.46
N VAL A 73 8.16 -2.22 14.15
CA VAL A 73 7.78 -2.56 12.77
C VAL A 73 6.44 -1.91 12.46
N PHE A 74 6.43 -0.98 11.52
CA PHE A 74 5.25 -0.24 11.10
C PHE A 74 4.83 -0.63 9.68
N ALA A 75 3.54 -0.54 9.42
CA ALA A 75 2.98 -0.77 8.10
C ALA A 75 3.14 0.46 7.18
N ASN A 76 3.06 0.20 5.87
CA ASN A 76 2.91 1.20 4.82
C ASN A 76 1.54 1.00 4.18
N ILE A 77 0.69 2.02 4.17
CA ILE A 77 -0.68 1.95 3.69
C ILE A 77 -1.00 3.02 2.64
N GLY A 78 -1.99 2.74 1.79
CA GLY A 78 -2.57 3.70 0.85
C GLY A 78 -3.94 4.22 1.27
N GLY A 79 -4.62 3.56 2.20
CA GLY A 79 -5.96 3.97 2.64
C GLY A 79 -6.60 3.00 3.64
N MET A 80 -7.88 3.19 3.88
CA MET A 80 -8.67 2.40 4.83
C MET A 80 -8.72 0.91 4.47
N SER A 81 -8.67 0.56 3.18
CA SER A 81 -8.63 -0.84 2.71
C SER A 81 -7.47 -1.66 3.28
N ASP A 82 -6.37 -1.00 3.64
CA ASP A 82 -5.18 -1.67 4.14
C ASP A 82 -5.20 -1.88 5.66
N VAL A 83 -6.07 -1.20 6.39
CA VAL A 83 -6.13 -1.22 7.86
C VAL A 83 -6.39 -2.63 8.40
N GLY A 84 -7.25 -3.40 7.74
CA GLY A 84 -7.49 -4.79 8.11
C GLY A 84 -6.21 -5.64 8.09
N ALA A 85 -5.35 -5.45 7.08
CA ALA A 85 -4.06 -6.13 6.97
C ALA A 85 -3.07 -5.66 8.06
N VAL A 86 -3.08 -4.37 8.41
CA VAL A 86 -2.27 -3.82 9.51
C VAL A 86 -2.59 -4.51 10.83
N GLN A 87 -3.89 -4.65 11.14
CA GLN A 87 -4.36 -5.30 12.36
C GLN A 87 -4.09 -6.81 12.33
N GLN A 88 -4.38 -7.48 11.20
CA GLN A 88 -4.14 -8.92 11.07
C GLN A 88 -2.67 -9.32 11.22
N ASN A 89 -1.74 -8.46 10.82
CA ASN A 89 -0.30 -8.72 10.93
C ASN A 89 0.35 -8.10 12.17
N ASP A 90 -0.46 -7.56 13.09
CA ASP A 90 0.00 -6.99 14.36
C ASP A 90 1.10 -5.95 14.20
N ALA A 91 1.01 -5.09 13.18
CA ALA A 91 1.94 -3.99 13.01
C ALA A 91 1.85 -3.03 14.21
N GLY A 92 2.98 -2.49 14.64
CA GLY A 92 3.07 -1.53 15.75
C GLY A 92 2.36 -0.19 15.48
N GLY A 93 1.98 0.05 14.23
CA GLY A 93 1.28 1.23 13.74
C GLY A 93 1.50 1.41 12.25
N VAL A 94 1.33 2.63 11.76
CA VAL A 94 1.56 3.01 10.37
C VAL A 94 2.74 3.98 10.32
N GLY A 95 3.83 3.56 9.69
CA GLY A 95 5.02 4.38 9.46
C GLY A 95 4.91 5.27 8.24
N LEU A 96 4.03 4.92 7.31
CA LEU A 96 3.74 5.72 6.12
C LEU A 96 2.29 5.50 5.65
N PHE A 97 1.46 6.51 5.81
CA PHE A 97 0.19 6.60 5.10
C PHE A 97 0.37 7.50 3.88
N ARG A 98 0.29 6.90 2.70
CA ARG A 98 0.45 7.57 1.41
C ARG A 98 -0.85 8.24 1.01
N THR A 99 -0.97 9.53 1.26
CA THR A 99 -2.20 10.28 0.99
C THR A 99 -2.47 10.52 -0.50
N GLU A 100 -1.53 10.22 -1.39
CA GLU A 100 -1.71 10.34 -2.85
C GLU A 100 -2.95 9.60 -3.34
N PHE A 101 -3.26 8.44 -2.75
CA PHE A 101 -4.45 7.67 -3.13
C PHE A 101 -5.77 8.41 -2.86
N VAL A 102 -5.78 9.34 -1.89
CA VAL A 102 -6.94 10.22 -1.64
C VAL A 102 -7.16 11.15 -2.83
N TYR A 103 -6.09 11.58 -3.49
CA TYR A 103 -6.13 12.46 -4.65
C TYR A 103 -6.37 11.69 -5.95
N LEU A 104 -5.69 10.56 -6.14
CA LEU A 104 -5.77 9.74 -7.36
C LEU A 104 -7.18 9.19 -7.62
N ASN A 105 -7.98 9.03 -6.57
CA ASN A 105 -9.35 8.53 -6.67
C ASN A 105 -10.39 9.63 -6.96
N CYS A 106 -9.94 10.89 -7.13
CA CYS A 106 -10.82 12.04 -7.37
C CYS A 106 -10.67 12.57 -8.80
N THR A 107 -11.72 13.16 -9.33
CA THR A 107 -11.75 13.85 -10.63
C THR A 107 -11.40 15.34 -10.51
N ASP A 108 -11.35 15.88 -9.29
CA ASP A 108 -10.99 17.24 -8.93
C ASP A 108 -10.32 17.25 -7.57
N TYR A 109 -9.82 18.39 -7.13
CA TYR A 109 -9.18 18.54 -5.81
C TYR A 109 -10.10 18.05 -4.69
N PRO A 110 -9.68 17.07 -3.87
CA PRO A 110 -10.50 16.58 -2.77
C PRO A 110 -10.74 17.68 -1.74
N THR A 111 -12.00 17.80 -1.32
CA THR A 111 -12.41 18.79 -0.32
C THR A 111 -11.78 18.52 1.03
N GLU A 112 -11.74 19.52 1.91
CA GLU A 112 -11.30 19.36 3.30
C GLU A 112 -12.06 18.24 4.02
N GLU A 113 -13.38 18.18 3.82
CA GLU A 113 -14.23 17.17 4.46
C GLU A 113 -13.93 15.75 3.98
N TYR A 114 -13.77 15.57 2.68
CA TYR A 114 -13.42 14.27 2.12
C TYR A 114 -12.08 13.76 2.64
N GLN A 115 -11.08 14.63 2.68
CA GLN A 115 -9.77 14.30 3.24
C GLN A 115 -9.85 14.01 4.74
N PHE A 116 -10.57 14.84 5.49
CA PHE A 116 -10.77 14.67 6.94
C PHE A 116 -11.36 13.30 7.26
N GLU A 117 -12.46 12.90 6.60
CA GLU A 117 -13.08 11.61 6.85
C GLU A 117 -12.14 10.43 6.51
N ALA A 118 -11.37 10.52 5.41
CA ALA A 118 -10.41 9.49 5.05
C ALA A 118 -9.30 9.32 6.12
N TYR A 119 -8.79 10.43 6.66
CA TYR A 119 -7.74 10.38 7.69
C TYR A 119 -8.30 9.94 9.04
N LYS A 120 -9.46 10.47 9.44
CA LYS A 120 -10.16 10.13 10.67
C LYS A 120 -10.42 8.63 10.78
N GLN A 121 -11.01 8.02 9.73
CA GLN A 121 -11.32 6.59 9.73
C GLN A 121 -10.10 5.72 10.00
N VAL A 122 -8.96 6.05 9.40
CA VAL A 122 -7.70 5.32 9.63
C VAL A 122 -7.21 5.52 11.07
N LEU A 123 -7.24 6.76 11.57
CA LEU A 123 -6.78 7.08 12.92
C LEU A 123 -7.63 6.42 14.00
N GLU A 124 -8.96 6.49 13.89
CA GLU A 124 -9.89 5.84 14.83
C GLU A 124 -9.71 4.32 14.84
N SER A 125 -9.58 3.71 13.66
CA SER A 125 -9.44 2.26 13.53
C SER A 125 -8.13 1.73 14.10
N LEU A 126 -7.07 2.54 14.14
CA LEU A 126 -5.75 2.15 14.61
C LEU A 126 -5.39 2.71 15.99
N ALA A 127 -6.24 3.55 16.59
CA ALA A 127 -5.98 4.08 17.92
C ALA A 127 -5.76 2.96 18.95
N PRO A 128 -4.82 3.10 19.88
CA PRO A 128 -3.91 4.22 20.11
C PRO A 128 -2.58 4.14 19.34
N LYS A 129 -2.46 3.22 18.36
CA LYS A 129 -1.23 3.02 17.57
C LYS A 129 -0.87 4.28 16.77
N LYS A 130 0.44 4.52 16.61
CA LYS A 130 0.94 5.66 15.86
C LYS A 130 0.66 5.54 14.36
N VAL A 131 0.22 6.63 13.74
CA VAL A 131 0.04 6.77 12.29
C VAL A 131 0.81 7.97 11.80
N VAL A 132 1.80 7.74 10.93
CA VAL A 132 2.54 8.80 10.23
C VAL A 132 1.86 9.06 8.90
N VAL A 133 1.25 10.23 8.76
CA VAL A 133 0.55 10.64 7.53
C VAL A 133 1.47 11.53 6.71
N ARG A 134 1.82 11.09 5.50
CA ARG A 134 2.62 11.88 4.58
C ARG A 134 1.72 12.86 3.83
N THR A 135 2.07 14.14 3.79
CA THR A 135 1.39 15.09 2.92
C THR A 135 1.57 14.70 1.46
N CYS A 136 0.75 15.26 0.58
CA CYS A 136 0.67 14.88 -0.83
C CYS A 136 2.07 14.81 -1.48
N ASP A 137 2.41 13.61 -2.02
CA ASP A 137 3.64 13.36 -2.77
C ASP A 137 3.28 12.99 -4.23
N ILE A 138 2.69 13.95 -4.93
CA ILE A 138 2.37 13.86 -6.36
C ILE A 138 3.39 14.68 -7.14
N GLY A 139 3.76 14.20 -8.32
CA GLY A 139 4.61 14.83 -9.31
C GLY A 139 4.17 14.43 -10.71
N ALA A 140 4.92 14.78 -11.74
CA ALA A 140 4.64 14.48 -13.14
C ALA A 140 4.62 12.96 -13.47
N ASP A 141 5.11 12.12 -12.56
CA ASP A 141 5.08 10.65 -12.64
C ASP A 141 3.71 10.04 -12.29
N LYS A 142 2.79 10.84 -11.75
CA LYS A 142 1.44 10.39 -11.36
C LYS A 142 0.39 11.19 -12.12
N THR A 143 -0.42 10.50 -12.91
CA THR A 143 -1.44 11.13 -13.76
C THR A 143 -2.60 11.62 -12.88
N VAL A 144 -2.60 12.92 -12.60
CA VAL A 144 -3.68 13.64 -11.92
C VAL A 144 -4.03 14.85 -12.78
N ASP A 145 -4.93 14.65 -13.75
CA ASP A 145 -5.20 15.61 -14.82
C ASP A 145 -5.63 17.00 -14.32
N TYR A 146 -6.41 17.05 -13.25
CA TYR A 146 -6.86 18.31 -12.66
C TYR A 146 -5.71 19.12 -12.03
N MET A 147 -4.59 18.51 -11.70
CA MET A 147 -3.41 19.22 -11.19
C MET A 147 -2.62 19.92 -12.29
N LYS A 148 -2.81 19.54 -13.56
CA LYS A 148 -2.17 20.15 -14.74
C LYS A 148 -0.66 20.38 -14.50
N LEU A 149 0.04 19.29 -14.18
CA LEU A 149 1.50 19.31 -14.02
C LEU A 149 2.15 19.15 -15.40
N ASP A 150 3.17 19.95 -15.65
CA ASP A 150 3.96 19.84 -16.87
C ASP A 150 4.74 18.50 -16.88
N HIS A 151 5.04 18.02 -18.09
CA HIS A 151 5.90 16.86 -18.26
C HIS A 151 7.33 17.19 -17.79
N GLU A 152 7.93 16.24 -17.08
CA GLU A 152 9.33 16.34 -16.62
C GLU A 152 10.08 15.05 -16.97
N ASP A 153 11.31 15.18 -17.47
CA ASP A 153 12.16 14.04 -17.80
C ASP A 153 12.58 13.24 -16.55
N ASN A 154 12.72 13.93 -15.41
CA ASN A 154 13.03 13.33 -14.13
C ASN A 154 12.07 13.82 -13.03
N PRO A 155 10.84 13.29 -12.97
CA PRO A 155 9.84 13.74 -12.02
C PRO A 155 10.26 13.57 -10.54
N ALA A 156 11.17 12.65 -10.25
CA ALA A 156 11.63 12.41 -8.87
C ALA A 156 12.40 13.61 -8.29
N LEU A 157 13.07 14.37 -9.14
CA LEU A 157 13.85 15.59 -8.77
C LEU A 157 13.12 16.88 -9.12
N GLY A 158 11.96 16.79 -9.76
CA GLY A 158 11.21 17.89 -10.34
C GLY A 158 10.26 18.61 -9.36
N TYR A 159 9.24 19.24 -9.95
CA TYR A 159 8.20 19.97 -9.25
C TYR A 159 7.16 18.99 -8.68
N ARG A 160 7.37 18.58 -7.43
CA ARG A 160 6.54 17.59 -6.74
C ARG A 160 6.42 17.86 -5.24
N ALA A 161 5.53 17.14 -4.59
CA ALA A 161 5.45 17.04 -3.14
C ALA A 161 5.41 18.41 -2.44
N ILE A 162 6.29 18.64 -1.49
CA ILE A 162 6.35 19.89 -0.73
C ILE A 162 6.57 21.12 -1.64
N ARG A 163 7.24 20.97 -2.77
CA ARG A 163 7.45 22.09 -3.74
C ARG A 163 6.13 22.56 -4.33
N ILE A 164 5.23 21.62 -4.69
CA ILE A 164 3.85 21.94 -5.10
C ILE A 164 3.09 22.59 -3.96
N CYS A 165 3.19 22.02 -2.75
CA CYS A 165 2.50 22.52 -1.58
C CYS A 165 2.86 23.98 -1.24
N LEU A 166 4.13 24.36 -1.38
CA LEU A 166 4.61 25.71 -1.08
C LEU A 166 4.18 26.76 -2.12
N THR A 167 3.99 26.36 -3.37
CA THR A 167 3.51 27.25 -4.43
C THR A 167 1.99 27.30 -4.53
N ARG A 168 1.29 26.15 -4.30
CA ARG A 168 -0.17 26.03 -4.29
C ARG A 168 -0.68 26.02 -2.85
N LYS A 169 -0.55 27.14 -2.17
CA LYS A 169 -0.78 27.27 -0.72
C LYS A 169 -2.20 26.89 -0.27
N ASP A 170 -3.22 27.18 -1.08
CA ASP A 170 -4.61 26.88 -0.71
C ASP A 170 -4.89 25.38 -0.76
N PHE A 171 -4.35 24.68 -1.76
CA PHE A 171 -4.32 23.22 -1.82
C PHE A 171 -3.68 22.64 -0.56
N PHE A 172 -2.51 23.11 -0.16
CA PHE A 172 -1.80 22.63 1.01
C PHE A 172 -2.52 22.93 2.32
N LYS A 173 -3.09 24.14 2.44
CA LYS A 173 -3.90 24.51 3.62
C LYS A 173 -5.10 23.59 3.80
N THR A 174 -5.80 23.25 2.70
CA THR A 174 -6.92 22.32 2.73
C THR A 174 -6.51 20.96 3.32
N GLN A 175 -5.38 20.40 2.87
CA GLN A 175 -4.86 19.15 3.43
C GLN A 175 -4.47 19.28 4.89
N LEU A 176 -3.73 20.33 5.26
CA LEU A 176 -3.29 20.55 6.65
C LEU A 176 -4.47 20.73 7.60
N ARG A 177 -5.52 21.46 7.19
CA ARG A 177 -6.73 21.61 8.01
C ARG A 177 -7.43 20.29 8.23
N ALA A 178 -7.58 19.47 7.19
CA ALA A 178 -8.12 18.12 7.31
C ALA A 178 -7.31 17.25 8.26
N LEU A 179 -5.98 17.28 8.16
CA LEU A 179 -5.07 16.55 9.04
C LEU A 179 -5.19 17.02 10.50
N PHE A 180 -5.16 18.33 10.75
CA PHE A 180 -5.31 18.86 12.11
C PHE A 180 -6.65 18.50 12.73
N ARG A 181 -7.75 18.53 11.97
CA ARG A 181 -9.05 18.07 12.44
C ARG A 181 -9.01 16.57 12.78
N ALA A 182 -8.41 15.76 11.91
CA ALA A 182 -8.31 14.32 12.12
C ALA A 182 -7.40 13.93 13.30
N SER A 183 -6.44 14.76 13.69
CA SER A 183 -5.51 14.48 14.80
C SER A 183 -6.20 14.31 16.15
N ALA A 184 -7.42 14.79 16.31
CA ALA A 184 -8.22 14.58 17.52
C ALA A 184 -8.67 13.10 17.71
N TYR A 185 -8.58 12.28 16.67
CA TYR A 185 -9.13 10.92 16.64
C TYR A 185 -8.08 9.81 16.78
N GLY A 186 -6.80 10.14 16.95
CA GLY A 186 -5.75 9.15 17.14
C GLY A 186 -4.35 9.75 17.28
N ASN A 187 -3.37 8.87 17.44
CA ASN A 187 -1.96 9.28 17.59
C ASN A 187 -1.33 9.54 16.22
N MET A 188 -1.37 10.78 15.77
CA MET A 188 -0.92 11.18 14.43
C MET A 188 0.43 11.93 14.46
N SER A 189 1.25 11.66 13.46
CA SER A 189 2.40 12.48 13.06
C SER A 189 2.29 12.86 11.60
N ILE A 190 2.75 14.04 11.19
CA ILE A 190 2.76 14.49 9.80
C ILE A 190 4.19 14.39 9.26
N MET A 191 4.32 13.79 8.06
CA MET A 191 5.57 13.74 7.30
C MET A 191 5.45 14.69 6.09
N PHE A 192 6.43 15.54 5.90
CA PHE A 192 6.57 16.40 4.73
C PHE A 192 7.61 15.80 3.78
N PRO A 193 7.21 15.34 2.59
CA PRO A 193 8.12 14.72 1.61
C PRO A 193 8.94 15.73 0.82
#